data_d2e7073b62722123d3a998f0bbcdd7f7
#
_entry.id   d2e7073b62722123d3a998f0bbcdd7f7
#
_cell.length_a   1.000
_cell.length_b   1.000
_cell.length_c   1.000
_cell.angle_alpha   90.00
_cell.angle_beta   90.00
_cell.angle_gamma   90.00
#
_symmetry.space_group_name_H-M   'P 1'
#
loop_
_entity.id
_entity.type
_entity.pdbx_description
1 polymer ?
#
loop_
_entity_poly.entity_id
_entity_poly.type
_entity_poly.pdbx_seq_one_letter_code
_entity_poly.pdbx_strand_id
1 'polypeptide(L)'
;MPSTYNPVRGVLLLVGSLLARFGLVERERVRRATDLSWPRVVTGLARMSKSTADVAMVGLALGPTAIAGVGFAAPFWELVFALGGGVAGGTIGMVSQRYGADADEELAVTVTTSAVVVLGLTLPLTAAYWAGPGLLVDLVGTGAEAVEYGTRYLRVVALGVPFAALNLIGSRTLVGADDAWTPMLLRAGGAVVNIVLNAVFVFGFGLGVVGAAMGTVIANVLVTVGFAVGLARGRLPVIGAFPVRIPVSRPFLDRELGRDLAETGAPLVGANLARTGAQFPRLFIVGLFGPGVVSAYVVALRVRALLDTPNWGLSLASSSLVGQALGDGDEAEATVWAETVLRLSVGVYLVVAATLLPFSRGIARLFVSDPAVLPLVTVFVAVACASVAFRGVDGGSTGPLRASGDTRWPFYAQLAGMYLFALPLAYLGHVTALGELALYASLVVETAVPAAVTYYRFRSGTWRVVSRSYRPDAALDD
;
A
#
# COMPACT_ATOMS: atom_id res chain seq x y z
N MET A 1 23.17 -8.48 11.68
CA MET A 1 21.90 -8.48 12.43
C MET A 1 21.58 -9.90 12.87
N PRO A 2 21.10 -10.14 14.11
CA PRO A 2 20.78 -11.49 14.55
C PRO A 2 19.70 -12.07 13.65
N SER A 3 19.89 -13.34 13.27
CA SER A 3 18.94 -14.14 12.48
C SER A 3 17.71 -14.49 13.33
N THR A 4 16.88 -13.48 13.65
CA THR A 4 15.59 -13.77 14.24
C THR A 4 14.77 -14.52 13.20
N TYR A 5 14.34 -15.73 13.55
CA TYR A 5 13.45 -16.54 12.72
C TYR A 5 12.18 -15.73 12.42
N ASN A 6 12.03 -15.33 11.17
CA ASN A 6 10.85 -14.66 10.69
C ASN A 6 10.22 -15.49 9.56
N PRO A 7 9.01 -16.02 9.75
CA PRO A 7 8.39 -16.93 8.78
C PRO A 7 8.20 -16.29 7.40
N VAL A 8 7.88 -14.98 7.34
CA VAL A 8 7.73 -14.25 6.07
C VAL A 8 9.06 -14.20 5.31
N ARG A 9 10.15 -13.81 6.01
CA ARG A 9 11.51 -13.83 5.46
C ARG A 9 11.90 -15.23 5.01
N GLY A 10 11.58 -16.25 5.82
CA GLY A 10 11.86 -17.65 5.52
C GLY A 10 11.21 -18.14 4.23
N VAL A 11 9.93 -17.80 4.00
CA VAL A 11 9.22 -18.16 2.76
C VAL A 11 9.84 -17.48 1.53
N LEU A 12 10.14 -16.18 1.61
CA LEU A 12 10.76 -15.44 0.51
C LEU A 12 12.14 -16.03 0.15
N LEU A 13 12.97 -16.34 1.16
CA LEU A 13 14.28 -16.98 0.96
C LEU A 13 14.15 -18.40 0.41
N LEU A 14 13.16 -19.18 0.85
CA LEU A 14 12.91 -20.54 0.34
C LEU A 14 12.61 -20.49 -1.15
N VAL A 15 11.65 -19.66 -1.56
CA VAL A 15 11.31 -19.48 -2.99
C VAL A 15 12.51 -18.99 -3.78
N GLY A 16 13.22 -17.98 -3.28
CA GLY A 16 14.40 -17.45 -3.92
C GLY A 16 15.53 -18.50 -4.04
N SER A 17 15.72 -19.37 -3.04
CA SER A 17 16.69 -20.46 -3.09
C SER A 17 16.35 -21.51 -4.13
N LEU A 18 15.07 -21.80 -4.32
CA LEU A 18 14.59 -22.67 -5.38
C LEU A 18 14.88 -22.08 -6.76
N LEU A 19 14.54 -20.80 -6.98
CA LEU A 19 14.85 -20.10 -8.23
C LEU A 19 16.37 -20.06 -8.52
N ALA A 20 17.18 -19.86 -7.48
CA ALA A 20 18.62 -19.86 -7.60
C ALA A 20 19.22 -21.24 -7.97
N ARG A 21 18.58 -22.34 -7.51
CA ARG A 21 18.98 -23.71 -7.94
C ARG A 21 18.78 -23.94 -9.43
N PHE A 22 17.79 -23.28 -10.03
CA PHE A 22 17.54 -23.33 -11.48
C PHE A 22 18.32 -22.27 -12.27
N GLY A 23 19.22 -21.53 -11.63
CA GLY A 23 20.03 -20.49 -12.28
C GLY A 23 19.23 -19.24 -12.70
N LEU A 24 18.02 -19.07 -12.19
CA LEU A 24 17.14 -17.95 -12.58
C LEU A 24 17.46 -16.64 -11.85
N VAL A 25 18.05 -16.72 -10.65
CA VAL A 25 18.43 -15.58 -9.81
C VAL A 25 19.68 -15.88 -9.00
N GLU A 26 20.42 -14.84 -8.61
CA GLU A 26 21.55 -14.96 -7.70
C GLU A 26 21.10 -14.94 -6.24
N ARG A 27 21.70 -15.78 -5.39
CA ARG A 27 21.31 -15.91 -3.98
C ARG A 27 21.49 -14.62 -3.19
N GLU A 28 22.56 -13.88 -3.43
CA GLU A 28 22.84 -12.64 -2.73
C GLU A 28 21.81 -11.55 -3.07
N ARG A 29 21.45 -11.45 -4.36
CA ARG A 29 20.39 -10.53 -4.82
C ARG A 29 19.02 -10.88 -4.23
N VAL A 30 18.69 -12.17 -4.15
CA VAL A 30 17.46 -12.63 -3.48
C VAL A 30 17.45 -12.23 -2.01
N ARG A 31 18.58 -12.39 -1.32
CA ARG A 31 18.70 -12.03 0.09
C ARG A 31 18.47 -10.52 0.29
N ARG A 32 19.13 -9.67 -0.48
CA ARG A 32 18.97 -8.21 -0.40
C ARG A 32 17.55 -7.78 -0.73
N ALA A 33 16.93 -8.28 -1.81
CA ALA A 33 15.54 -8.02 -2.15
C ALA A 33 14.57 -8.49 -1.06
N THR A 34 14.83 -9.65 -0.44
CA THR A 34 14.05 -10.17 0.68
C THR A 34 14.17 -9.26 1.89
N ASP A 35 15.37 -8.84 2.26
CA ASP A 35 15.62 -8.02 3.45
C ASP A 35 14.96 -6.63 3.35
N LEU A 36 14.78 -6.10 2.14
CA LEU A 36 13.97 -4.90 1.89
C LEU A 36 12.45 -5.15 1.84
N SER A 37 12.03 -6.36 1.46
CA SER A 37 10.60 -6.66 1.24
C SER A 37 9.87 -7.07 2.51
N TRP A 38 10.44 -8.01 3.31
CA TRP A 38 9.74 -8.62 4.43
C TRP A 38 9.33 -7.64 5.54
N PRO A 39 10.11 -6.57 5.86
CA PRO A 39 9.69 -5.62 6.88
C PRO A 39 8.39 -4.90 6.50
N ARG A 40 8.16 -4.72 5.19
CA ARG A 40 6.94 -4.11 4.68
C ARG A 40 5.73 -5.01 4.84
N VAL A 41 5.90 -6.33 4.68
CA VAL A 41 4.84 -7.31 4.93
C VAL A 41 4.43 -7.26 6.41
N VAL A 42 5.40 -7.24 7.32
CA VAL A 42 5.13 -7.10 8.77
C VAL A 42 4.41 -5.79 9.08
N THR A 43 4.84 -4.68 8.49
CA THR A 43 4.15 -3.38 8.66
C THR A 43 2.70 -3.44 8.15
N GLY A 44 2.45 -4.15 7.05
CA GLY A 44 1.11 -4.37 6.50
C GLY A 44 0.22 -5.16 7.47
N LEU A 45 0.74 -6.25 8.01
CA LEU A 45 0.04 -7.07 9.02
C LEU A 45 -0.24 -6.27 10.30
N ALA A 46 0.74 -5.51 10.79
CA ALA A 46 0.56 -4.64 11.96
C ALA A 46 -0.55 -3.60 11.75
N ARG A 47 -0.62 -3.00 10.53
CA ARG A 47 -1.72 -2.08 10.18
C ARG A 47 -3.08 -2.77 10.21
N MET A 48 -3.18 -3.99 9.68
CA MET A 48 -4.43 -4.75 9.67
C MET A 48 -4.85 -5.14 11.08
N SER A 49 -3.92 -5.63 11.90
CA SER A 49 -4.17 -5.97 13.31
C SER A 49 -4.64 -4.76 14.12
N LYS A 50 -3.99 -3.60 13.91
CA LYS A 50 -4.41 -2.33 14.51
C LYS A 50 -5.86 -2.00 14.14
N SER A 51 -6.19 -1.99 12.83
CA SER A 51 -7.54 -1.66 12.37
C SER A 51 -8.60 -2.62 12.93
N THR A 52 -8.27 -3.90 13.02
CA THR A 52 -9.18 -4.89 13.62
C THR A 52 -9.36 -4.64 15.13
N ALA A 53 -8.28 -4.35 15.86
CA ALA A 53 -8.34 -4.05 17.28
C ALA A 53 -9.14 -2.76 17.56
N ASP A 54 -8.97 -1.71 16.75
CA ASP A 54 -9.72 -0.46 16.87
C ASP A 54 -11.24 -0.70 16.78
N VAL A 55 -11.68 -1.45 15.75
CA VAL A 55 -13.09 -1.79 15.54
C VAL A 55 -13.62 -2.69 16.65
N ALA A 56 -12.84 -3.68 17.08
CA ALA A 56 -13.22 -4.60 18.15
C ALA A 56 -13.40 -3.86 19.50
N MET A 57 -12.48 -2.95 19.85
CA MET A 57 -12.58 -2.16 21.08
C MET A 57 -13.79 -1.25 21.08
N VAL A 58 -14.08 -0.58 19.96
CA VAL A 58 -15.28 0.24 19.80
C VAL A 58 -16.54 -0.61 19.92
N GLY A 59 -16.56 -1.78 19.28
CA GLY A 59 -17.72 -2.69 19.33
C GLY A 59 -17.99 -3.25 20.71
N LEU A 60 -16.94 -3.62 21.45
CA LEU A 60 -17.06 -4.11 22.84
C LEU A 60 -17.53 -3.03 23.80
N ALA A 61 -17.14 -1.78 23.58
CA ALA A 61 -17.48 -0.66 24.46
C ALA A 61 -18.87 -0.05 24.18
N LEU A 62 -19.27 0.03 22.90
CA LEU A 62 -20.42 0.84 22.46
C LEU A 62 -21.42 0.05 21.59
N GLY A 63 -21.11 -1.16 21.23
CA GLY A 63 -21.99 -2.01 20.42
C GLY A 63 -21.93 -1.80 18.90
N PRO A 64 -22.81 -2.51 18.16
CA PRO A 64 -22.75 -2.56 16.69
C PRO A 64 -22.97 -1.23 15.98
N THR A 65 -23.79 -0.34 16.54
CA THR A 65 -24.09 0.98 15.97
C THR A 65 -22.83 1.85 15.88
N ALA A 66 -21.96 1.79 16.89
CA ALA A 66 -20.70 2.51 16.88
C ALA A 66 -19.70 1.91 15.87
N ILE A 67 -19.70 0.57 15.69
CA ILE A 67 -18.91 -0.09 14.61
C ILE A 67 -19.35 0.46 13.24
N ALA A 68 -20.66 0.55 13.01
CA ALA A 68 -21.19 1.10 11.75
C ALA A 68 -20.73 2.56 11.55
N GLY A 69 -20.79 3.37 12.62
CA GLY A 69 -20.35 4.76 12.58
C GLY A 69 -18.85 4.90 12.19
N VAL A 70 -17.98 4.16 12.85
CA VAL A 70 -16.54 4.13 12.47
C VAL A 70 -16.37 3.61 11.04
N GLY A 71 -17.17 2.63 10.62
CA GLY A 71 -17.21 2.12 9.25
C GLY A 71 -17.56 3.18 8.21
N PHE A 72 -18.50 4.10 8.50
CA PHE A 72 -18.83 5.22 7.61
C PHE A 72 -17.71 6.26 7.51
N ALA A 73 -16.86 6.39 8.51
CA ALA A 73 -15.69 7.27 8.47
C ALA A 73 -14.50 6.63 7.72
N ALA A 74 -14.45 5.32 7.56
CA ALA A 74 -13.31 4.60 6.98
C ALA A 74 -12.96 5.01 5.54
N PRO A 75 -13.90 5.23 4.60
CA PRO A 75 -13.57 5.66 3.24
C PRO A 75 -12.80 7.00 3.20
N PHE A 76 -13.12 7.92 4.09
CA PHE A 76 -12.43 9.21 4.20
C PHE A 76 -10.99 9.05 4.69
N TRP A 77 -10.75 8.08 5.58
CA TRP A 77 -9.41 7.73 6.02
C TRP A 77 -8.60 7.04 4.91
N GLU A 78 -9.21 6.16 4.12
CA GLU A 78 -8.54 5.50 2.97
C GLU A 78 -8.17 6.51 1.88
N LEU A 79 -8.92 7.60 1.71
CA LEU A 79 -8.57 8.68 0.78
C LEU A 79 -7.22 9.33 1.11
N VAL A 80 -6.87 9.45 2.40
CA VAL A 80 -5.56 9.95 2.85
C VAL A 80 -4.42 9.05 2.34
N PHE A 81 -4.62 7.73 2.39
CA PHE A 81 -3.64 6.76 1.87
C PHE A 81 -3.58 6.75 0.34
N ALA A 82 -4.69 7.06 -0.34
CA ALA A 82 -4.71 7.19 -1.79
C ALA A 82 -3.86 8.39 -2.24
N LEU A 83 -4.08 9.55 -1.64
CA LEU A 83 -3.34 10.79 -1.93
C LEU A 83 -1.88 10.71 -1.47
N GLY A 84 -1.67 10.48 -0.16
CA GLY A 84 -0.33 10.42 0.42
C GLY A 84 0.50 9.25 -0.12
N GLY A 85 -0.14 8.12 -0.45
CA GLY A 85 0.51 6.96 -1.05
C GLY A 85 1.00 7.20 -2.47
N GLY A 86 0.30 8.02 -3.25
CA GLY A 86 0.74 8.42 -4.59
C GLY A 86 1.97 9.32 -4.54
N VAL A 87 1.94 10.38 -3.71
CA VAL A 87 3.11 11.26 -3.48
C VAL A 87 4.29 10.43 -2.96
N ALA A 88 4.08 9.60 -1.95
CA ALA A 88 5.11 8.74 -1.40
C ALA A 88 5.66 7.72 -2.42
N GLY A 89 4.84 7.32 -3.42
CA GLY A 89 5.27 6.49 -4.54
C GLY A 89 6.24 7.22 -5.49
N GLY A 90 6.03 8.51 -5.75
CA GLY A 90 6.99 9.35 -6.44
C GLY A 90 8.26 9.57 -5.61
N THR A 91 8.08 9.88 -4.32
CA THR A 91 9.19 10.10 -3.39
C THR A 91 10.19 8.95 -3.36
N ILE A 92 9.76 7.68 -3.31
CA ILE A 92 10.70 6.55 -3.25
C ILE A 92 11.53 6.43 -4.52
N GLY A 93 10.96 6.69 -5.71
CA GLY A 93 11.71 6.68 -6.96
C GLY A 93 12.80 7.75 -6.99
N MET A 94 12.43 9.00 -6.66
CA MET A 94 13.36 10.12 -6.63
C MET A 94 14.44 9.97 -5.55
N VAL A 95 14.07 9.53 -4.34
CA VAL A 95 15.02 9.33 -3.24
C VAL A 95 15.99 8.21 -3.56
N SER A 96 15.53 7.08 -4.14
CA SER A 96 16.41 5.95 -4.45
C SER A 96 17.43 6.28 -5.53
N GLN A 97 17.07 7.07 -6.55
CA GLN A 97 18.03 7.54 -7.55
C GLN A 97 19.08 8.48 -6.94
N ARG A 98 18.67 9.44 -6.10
CA ARG A 98 19.58 10.37 -5.44
C ARG A 98 20.50 9.69 -4.42
N TYR A 99 19.98 8.67 -3.74
CA TYR A 99 20.76 7.85 -2.84
C TYR A 99 21.81 7.03 -3.60
N GLY A 100 21.47 6.45 -4.75
CA GLY A 100 22.41 5.71 -5.61
C GLY A 100 23.47 6.61 -6.23
N ALA A 101 23.15 7.87 -6.51
CA ALA A 101 24.10 8.88 -7.05
C ALA A 101 24.90 9.61 -5.96
N ASP A 102 24.82 9.20 -4.69
CA ASP A 102 25.43 9.92 -3.55
C ASP A 102 25.04 11.42 -3.48
N ALA A 103 23.91 11.80 -4.07
CA ALA A 103 23.41 13.18 -4.16
C ALA A 103 22.60 13.58 -2.90
N ASP A 104 23.27 13.58 -1.74
CA ASP A 104 22.66 13.81 -0.42
C ASP A 104 21.92 15.14 -0.30
N GLU A 105 22.42 16.20 -0.98
CA GLU A 105 21.81 17.51 -0.95
C GLU A 105 20.47 17.53 -1.65
N GLU A 106 20.40 16.99 -2.88
CA GLU A 106 19.15 16.89 -3.63
C GLU A 106 18.17 15.91 -2.97
N LEU A 107 18.69 14.83 -2.36
CA LEU A 107 17.89 13.90 -1.58
C LEU A 107 17.17 14.62 -0.44
N ALA A 108 17.89 15.44 0.33
CA ALA A 108 17.32 16.20 1.44
C ALA A 108 16.23 17.16 0.97
N VAL A 109 16.45 17.90 -0.15
CA VAL A 109 15.46 18.80 -0.74
C VAL A 109 14.27 18.02 -1.30
N THR A 110 14.50 16.85 -1.90
CA THR A 110 13.43 15.96 -2.39
C THR A 110 12.49 15.53 -1.25
N VAL A 111 13.03 15.17 -0.10
CA VAL A 111 12.23 14.73 1.06
C VAL A 111 11.43 15.89 1.65
N THR A 112 12.04 17.06 1.80
CA THR A 112 11.35 18.25 2.32
C THR A 112 10.29 18.75 1.36
N THR A 113 10.56 18.76 0.06
CA THR A 113 9.57 19.06 -0.99
C THR A 113 8.40 18.08 -0.96
N SER A 114 8.68 16.77 -0.83
CA SER A 114 7.64 15.73 -0.71
C SER A 114 6.76 15.95 0.53
N ALA A 115 7.37 16.35 1.65
CA ALA A 115 6.64 16.66 2.88
C ALA A 115 5.73 17.88 2.71
N VAL A 116 6.22 18.95 2.06
CA VAL A 116 5.41 20.15 1.76
C VAL A 116 4.27 19.82 0.82
N VAL A 117 4.52 19.08 -0.26
CA VAL A 117 3.48 18.69 -1.23
C VAL A 117 2.39 17.84 -0.55
N VAL A 118 2.77 16.84 0.24
CA VAL A 118 1.78 16.00 0.91
C VAL A 118 0.98 16.76 1.97
N LEU A 119 1.59 17.72 2.66
CA LEU A 119 0.89 18.62 3.57
C LEU A 119 -0.07 19.55 2.81
N GLY A 120 0.35 20.11 1.67
CA GLY A 120 -0.50 20.92 0.82
C GLY A 120 -1.76 20.18 0.35
N LEU A 121 -1.68 18.87 0.10
CA LEU A 121 -2.83 18.04 -0.26
C LEU A 121 -3.68 17.63 0.95
N THR A 122 -3.06 17.38 2.08
CA THR A 122 -3.76 16.81 3.24
C THR A 122 -4.29 17.83 4.23
N LEU A 123 -3.74 19.04 4.31
CA LEU A 123 -4.27 20.09 5.18
C LEU A 123 -5.67 20.59 4.77
N PRO A 124 -5.97 20.85 3.48
CA PRO A 124 -7.33 21.16 3.05
C PRO A 124 -8.31 20.02 3.35
N LEU A 125 -7.87 18.77 3.17
CA LEU A 125 -8.67 17.58 3.49
C LEU A 125 -8.94 17.49 5.00
N THR A 126 -7.93 17.76 5.83
CA THR A 126 -8.07 17.86 7.28
C THR A 126 -9.08 18.90 7.67
N ALA A 127 -9.00 20.10 7.08
CA ALA A 127 -9.93 21.19 7.34
C ALA A 127 -11.38 20.81 6.97
N ALA A 128 -11.58 20.16 5.81
CA ALA A 128 -12.89 19.69 5.38
C ALA A 128 -13.47 18.63 6.32
N TYR A 129 -12.66 17.65 6.74
CA TYR A 129 -13.10 16.60 7.68
C TYR A 129 -13.37 17.12 9.08
N TRP A 130 -12.64 18.15 9.51
CA TRP A 130 -12.83 18.75 10.83
C TRP A 130 -14.03 19.71 10.87
N ALA A 131 -14.22 20.53 9.81
CA ALA A 131 -15.26 21.55 9.76
C ALA A 131 -16.64 20.97 9.42
N GLY A 132 -16.72 20.01 8.48
CA GLY A 132 -17.96 19.46 7.97
C GLY A 132 -18.09 17.93 8.05
N PRO A 133 -17.68 17.26 9.16
CA PRO A 133 -17.68 15.81 9.22
C PRO A 133 -19.09 15.21 9.12
N GLY A 134 -20.11 15.90 9.63
CA GLY A 134 -21.50 15.47 9.56
C GLY A 134 -21.99 15.33 8.11
N LEU A 135 -21.76 16.37 7.30
CA LEU A 135 -22.14 16.34 5.87
C LEU A 135 -21.49 15.18 5.12
N LEU A 136 -20.22 14.89 5.43
CA LEU A 136 -19.48 13.83 4.77
C LEU A 136 -19.97 12.44 5.19
N VAL A 137 -20.20 12.24 6.48
CA VAL A 137 -20.68 10.95 6.99
C VAL A 137 -22.12 10.69 6.57
N ASP A 138 -22.97 11.71 6.49
CA ASP A 138 -24.37 11.60 6.00
C ASP A 138 -24.46 11.14 4.54
N LEU A 139 -23.44 11.43 3.71
CA LEU A 139 -23.41 10.97 2.30
C LEU A 139 -23.31 9.45 2.17
N VAL A 140 -22.77 8.77 3.17
CA VAL A 140 -22.50 7.32 3.12
C VAL A 140 -23.16 6.55 4.25
N GLY A 141 -23.59 7.25 5.29
CA GLY A 141 -24.13 6.66 6.52
C GLY A 141 -25.65 6.55 6.50
N THR A 142 -26.17 5.59 7.26
CA THR A 142 -27.59 5.40 7.53
C THR A 142 -27.82 5.23 9.03
N GLY A 143 -28.92 5.79 9.54
CA GLY A 143 -29.24 5.75 10.96
C GLY A 143 -28.56 6.88 11.77
N ALA A 144 -29.35 7.73 12.40
CA ALA A 144 -28.90 8.96 13.05
C ALA A 144 -27.77 8.72 14.10
N GLU A 145 -27.91 7.70 14.92
CA GLU A 145 -26.93 7.37 15.96
C GLU A 145 -25.59 6.92 15.38
N ALA A 146 -25.58 6.05 14.34
CA ALA A 146 -24.37 5.61 13.69
C ALA A 146 -23.65 6.77 12.96
N VAL A 147 -24.42 7.65 12.31
CA VAL A 147 -23.91 8.88 11.69
C VAL A 147 -23.28 9.80 12.74
N GLU A 148 -23.90 9.93 13.92
CA GLU A 148 -23.32 10.72 15.01
C GLU A 148 -21.98 10.15 15.49
N TYR A 149 -21.88 8.82 15.71
CA TYR A 149 -20.61 8.18 16.05
C TYR A 149 -19.54 8.40 14.96
N GLY A 150 -19.89 8.22 13.69
CA GLY A 150 -19.00 8.46 12.56
C GLY A 150 -18.52 9.90 12.48
N THR A 151 -19.41 10.86 12.70
CA THR A 151 -19.14 12.31 12.71
C THR A 151 -18.14 12.66 13.82
N ARG A 152 -18.40 12.19 15.05
CA ARG A 152 -17.49 12.41 16.19
C ARG A 152 -16.11 11.79 15.93
N TYR A 153 -16.08 10.57 15.41
CA TYR A 153 -14.84 9.88 15.07
C TYR A 153 -14.05 10.63 13.98
N LEU A 154 -14.72 10.98 12.84
CA LEU A 154 -14.09 11.65 11.71
C LEU A 154 -13.50 12.99 12.09
N ARG A 155 -14.23 13.79 12.90
CA ARG A 155 -13.75 15.10 13.37
C ARG A 155 -12.42 15.01 14.11
N VAL A 156 -12.29 14.03 14.99
CA VAL A 156 -11.07 13.88 15.79
C VAL A 156 -9.95 13.26 14.97
N VAL A 157 -10.22 12.17 14.21
CA VAL A 157 -9.20 11.48 13.44
C VAL A 157 -8.66 12.34 12.30
N ALA A 158 -9.43 13.34 11.83
CA ALA A 158 -8.99 14.34 10.85
C ALA A 158 -7.66 15.01 11.24
N LEU A 159 -7.45 15.30 12.53
CA LEU A 159 -6.21 15.89 13.03
C LEU A 159 -4.99 14.97 12.82
N GLY A 160 -5.20 13.68 12.65
CA GLY A 160 -4.15 12.69 12.34
C GLY A 160 -3.79 12.58 10.86
N VAL A 161 -4.59 13.16 9.95
CA VAL A 161 -4.45 13.03 8.49
C VAL A 161 -3.06 13.49 8.00
N PRO A 162 -2.57 14.70 8.31
CA PRO A 162 -1.27 15.15 7.82
C PRO A 162 -0.12 14.29 8.37
N PHE A 163 -0.21 13.83 9.61
CA PHE A 163 0.80 12.96 10.22
C PHE A 163 0.82 11.57 9.59
N ALA A 164 -0.35 10.99 9.29
CA ALA A 164 -0.43 9.71 8.58
C ALA A 164 0.20 9.79 7.18
N ALA A 165 0.02 10.89 6.48
CA ALA A 165 0.62 11.14 5.18
C ALA A 165 2.15 11.37 5.28
N LEU A 166 2.62 12.16 6.24
CA LEU A 166 4.06 12.34 6.51
C LEU A 166 4.75 11.02 6.89
N ASN A 167 4.06 10.13 7.62
CA ASN A 167 4.58 8.79 7.92
C ASN A 167 4.82 7.96 6.66
N LEU A 168 4.05 8.17 5.59
CA LEU A 168 4.32 7.54 4.30
C LEU A 168 5.58 8.11 3.66
N ILE A 169 5.77 9.43 3.67
CA ILE A 169 6.99 10.07 3.14
C ILE A 169 8.22 9.58 3.89
N GLY A 170 8.26 9.69 5.23
CA GLY A 170 9.39 9.21 6.02
C GLY A 170 9.72 7.72 5.80
N SER A 171 8.67 6.89 5.71
CA SER A 171 8.85 5.47 5.40
C SER A 171 9.44 5.23 3.99
N ARG A 172 9.05 6.00 2.98
CA ARG A 172 9.56 5.85 1.61
C ARG A 172 10.95 6.42 1.45
N THR A 173 11.28 7.48 2.17
CA THR A 173 12.64 8.01 2.26
C THR A 173 13.62 6.94 2.72
N LEU A 174 13.34 6.28 3.84
CA LEU A 174 14.25 5.26 4.38
C LEU A 174 14.31 4.01 3.50
N VAL A 175 13.17 3.54 2.95
CA VAL A 175 13.19 2.40 2.02
C VAL A 175 13.93 2.74 0.74
N GLY A 176 13.81 3.96 0.21
CA GLY A 176 14.58 4.43 -0.95
C GLY A 176 16.08 4.47 -0.68
N ALA A 177 16.46 4.74 0.56
CA ALA A 177 17.83 4.74 1.06
C ALA A 177 18.27 3.38 1.67
N ASP A 178 17.75 2.26 1.16
CA ASP A 178 18.14 0.88 1.50
C ASP A 178 17.80 0.45 2.94
N ASP A 179 16.93 1.17 3.67
CA ASP A 179 16.51 0.81 5.03
C ASP A 179 15.00 0.58 5.12
N ALA A 180 14.59 -0.68 5.14
CA ALA A 180 13.21 -1.08 5.40
C ALA A 180 12.96 -1.46 6.86
N TRP A 181 14.02 -1.66 7.66
CA TRP A 181 13.94 -2.08 9.05
C TRP A 181 13.45 -0.96 9.96
N THR A 182 14.08 0.21 9.87
CA THR A 182 13.72 1.38 10.69
C THR A 182 12.27 1.81 10.52
N PRO A 183 11.72 1.98 9.28
CA PRO A 183 10.32 2.31 9.11
C PRO A 183 9.38 1.19 9.58
N MET A 184 9.78 -0.07 9.52
CA MET A 184 9.01 -1.16 10.11
C MET A 184 8.89 -1.01 11.62
N LEU A 185 10.01 -0.78 12.32
CA LEU A 185 10.02 -0.61 13.78
C LEU A 185 9.16 0.58 14.22
N LEU A 186 9.33 1.74 13.57
CA LEU A 186 8.56 2.94 13.88
C LEU A 186 7.05 2.71 13.68
N ARG A 187 6.66 2.11 12.55
CA ARG A 187 5.24 1.93 12.21
C ARG A 187 4.58 0.78 12.97
N ALA A 188 5.28 -0.32 13.17
CA ALA A 188 4.76 -1.43 13.99
C ALA A 188 4.70 -1.03 15.47
N GLY A 189 5.73 -0.33 15.97
CA GLY A 189 5.71 0.25 17.31
C GLY A 189 4.55 1.25 17.48
N GLY A 190 4.33 2.12 16.49
CA GLY A 190 3.18 3.03 16.47
C GLY A 190 1.83 2.29 16.49
N ALA A 191 1.71 1.14 15.84
CA ALA A 191 0.50 0.32 15.90
C ALA A 191 0.27 -0.26 17.31
N VAL A 192 1.32 -0.71 17.99
CA VAL A 192 1.24 -1.18 19.39
C VAL A 192 0.83 -0.03 20.30
N VAL A 193 1.49 1.13 20.19
CA VAL A 193 1.15 2.33 20.97
C VAL A 193 -0.31 2.73 20.75
N ASN A 194 -0.79 2.70 19.51
CA ASN A 194 -2.19 2.99 19.20
C ASN A 194 -3.15 2.03 19.92
N ILE A 195 -2.90 0.72 19.86
CA ILE A 195 -3.76 -0.30 20.53
C ILE A 195 -3.81 -0.03 22.04
N VAL A 196 -2.66 0.26 22.67
CA VAL A 196 -2.59 0.57 24.10
C VAL A 196 -3.35 1.86 24.42
N LEU A 197 -3.11 2.95 23.66
CA LEU A 197 -3.80 4.22 23.87
C LEU A 197 -5.31 4.09 23.66
N ASN A 198 -5.75 3.34 22.64
CA ASN A 198 -7.15 3.09 22.40
C ASN A 198 -7.79 2.33 23.58
N ALA A 199 -7.13 1.29 24.09
CA ALA A 199 -7.61 0.57 25.26
C ALA A 199 -7.76 1.49 26.49
N VAL A 200 -6.77 2.35 26.75
CA VAL A 200 -6.80 3.32 27.86
C VAL A 200 -7.93 4.36 27.65
N PHE A 201 -8.04 4.94 26.47
CA PHE A 201 -9.03 6.00 26.21
C PHE A 201 -10.46 5.46 26.11
N VAL A 202 -10.65 4.30 25.48
CA VAL A 202 -11.98 3.70 25.30
C VAL A 202 -12.48 3.11 26.61
N PHE A 203 -11.69 2.28 27.29
CA PHE A 203 -12.15 1.56 28.48
C PHE A 203 -11.76 2.27 29.79
N GLY A 204 -10.58 2.90 29.86
CA GLY A 204 -10.11 3.58 31.06
C GLY A 204 -10.79 4.92 31.29
N PHE A 205 -10.89 5.74 30.25
CA PHE A 205 -11.52 7.07 30.34
C PHE A 205 -12.96 7.11 29.82
N GLY A 206 -13.49 6.05 29.25
CA GLY A 206 -14.86 5.98 28.72
C GLY A 206 -15.12 6.89 27.52
N LEU A 207 -14.10 7.29 26.77
CA LEU A 207 -14.22 8.25 25.66
C LEU A 207 -14.83 7.65 24.38
N GLY A 208 -15.10 6.35 24.34
CA GLY A 208 -15.74 5.67 23.23
C GLY A 208 -15.04 5.88 21.90
N VAL A 209 -15.77 6.22 20.82
CA VAL A 209 -15.22 6.44 19.47
C VAL A 209 -14.20 7.59 19.41
N VAL A 210 -14.39 8.62 20.24
CA VAL A 210 -13.45 9.75 20.35
C VAL A 210 -12.11 9.25 20.90
N GLY A 211 -12.12 8.37 21.90
CA GLY A 211 -10.93 7.77 22.47
C GLY A 211 -10.13 6.96 21.45
N ALA A 212 -10.81 6.15 20.62
CA ALA A 212 -10.19 5.40 19.54
C ALA A 212 -9.56 6.33 18.46
N ALA A 213 -10.26 7.44 18.12
CA ALA A 213 -9.73 8.44 17.22
C ALA A 213 -8.50 9.16 17.80
N MET A 214 -8.55 9.56 19.09
CA MET A 214 -7.43 10.22 19.79
C MET A 214 -6.17 9.33 19.82
N GLY A 215 -6.30 8.05 20.17
CA GLY A 215 -5.18 7.13 20.16
C GLY A 215 -4.57 6.97 18.76
N THR A 216 -5.41 6.99 17.70
CA THR A 216 -4.94 6.99 16.32
C THR A 216 -4.16 8.26 15.97
N VAL A 217 -4.63 9.43 16.36
CA VAL A 217 -3.94 10.71 16.14
C VAL A 217 -2.59 10.72 16.85
N ILE A 218 -2.58 10.44 18.16
CA ILE A 218 -1.37 10.48 18.99
C ILE A 218 -0.33 9.49 18.46
N ALA A 219 -0.71 8.27 18.12
CA ALA A 219 0.21 7.29 17.56
C ALA A 219 0.83 7.76 16.24
N ASN A 220 0.04 8.37 15.32
CA ASN A 220 0.57 8.93 14.09
C ASN A 220 1.52 10.10 14.35
N VAL A 221 1.21 10.99 15.29
CA VAL A 221 2.09 12.10 15.71
C VAL A 221 3.42 11.54 16.22
N LEU A 222 3.40 10.55 17.13
CA LEU A 222 4.62 9.95 17.69
C LEU A 222 5.49 9.30 16.61
N VAL A 223 4.89 8.61 15.66
CA VAL A 223 5.62 8.03 14.52
C VAL A 223 6.22 9.12 13.65
N THR A 224 5.48 10.20 13.36
CA THR A 224 5.98 11.35 12.59
C THR A 224 7.15 12.02 13.28
N VAL A 225 7.03 12.26 14.60
CA VAL A 225 8.13 12.81 15.40
C VAL A 225 9.35 11.88 15.37
N GLY A 226 9.15 10.57 15.46
CA GLY A 226 10.21 9.57 15.31
C GLY A 226 10.93 9.70 13.97
N PHE A 227 10.22 9.76 12.85
CA PHE A 227 10.82 9.99 11.54
C PHE A 227 11.54 11.35 11.46
N ALA A 228 10.89 12.43 11.87
CA ALA A 228 11.46 13.77 11.80
C ALA A 228 12.75 13.91 12.62
N VAL A 229 12.74 13.46 13.87
CA VAL A 229 13.92 13.50 14.75
C VAL A 229 15.02 12.57 14.24
N GLY A 230 14.66 11.37 13.79
CA GLY A 230 15.61 10.40 13.24
C GLY A 230 16.32 10.93 12.01
N LEU A 231 15.57 11.46 11.05
CA LEU A 231 16.12 12.06 9.82
C LEU A 231 16.95 13.32 10.11
N ALA A 232 16.50 14.19 11.04
CA ALA A 232 17.24 15.40 11.38
C ALA A 232 18.58 15.11 12.12
N ARG A 233 18.58 14.12 13.02
CA ARG A 233 19.76 13.77 13.83
C ARG A 233 20.64 12.68 13.21
N GLY A 234 20.17 11.97 12.20
CA GLY A 234 20.81 10.79 11.62
C GLY A 234 20.78 9.55 12.53
N ARG A 235 20.09 9.61 13.67
CA ARG A 235 19.94 8.48 14.61
C ARG A 235 18.77 8.67 15.55
N LEU A 236 18.23 7.56 16.05
CA LEU A 236 17.32 7.54 17.19
C LEU A 236 17.84 6.61 18.28
N PRO A 237 17.67 6.98 19.59
CA PRO A 237 17.89 6.04 20.69
C PRO A 237 17.04 4.77 20.45
N VAL A 238 17.55 3.59 20.81
CA VAL A 238 16.87 2.28 20.69
C VAL A 238 16.76 1.75 19.25
N ILE A 239 16.57 2.61 18.23
CA ILE A 239 16.41 2.18 16.84
C ILE A 239 17.77 2.11 16.12
N GLY A 240 18.65 3.07 16.36
CA GLY A 240 19.99 3.12 15.79
C GLY A 240 20.20 4.25 14.79
N ALA A 241 21.19 4.07 13.89
CA ALA A 241 21.53 5.03 12.85
C ALA A 241 20.53 4.99 11.70
N PHE A 242 20.32 6.14 11.07
CA PHE A 242 19.54 6.30 9.84
C PHE A 242 20.52 6.40 8.66
N PRO A 243 20.18 5.83 7.49
CA PRO A 243 21.08 5.84 6.33
C PRO A 243 21.29 7.24 5.75
N VAL A 244 20.34 8.13 5.97
CA VAL A 244 20.37 9.51 5.47
C VAL A 244 20.06 10.51 6.57
N ARG A 245 20.66 11.71 6.46
CA ARG A 245 20.40 12.84 7.35
C ARG A 245 19.88 14.03 6.55
N ILE A 246 18.79 14.63 7.04
CA ILE A 246 18.14 15.78 6.40
C ILE A 246 18.33 17.00 7.31
N PRO A 247 19.26 17.93 6.97
CA PRO A 247 19.46 19.14 7.74
C PRO A 247 18.25 20.07 7.67
N VAL A 248 17.82 20.60 8.81
CA VAL A 248 16.68 21.53 8.91
C VAL A 248 16.95 22.90 8.23
N SER A 249 18.22 23.21 7.95
CA SER A 249 18.66 24.48 7.36
C SER A 249 18.55 24.58 5.82
N ARG A 250 18.09 23.53 5.16
CA ARG A 250 17.94 23.48 3.69
C ARG A 250 16.63 24.12 3.22
N PRO A 251 16.53 24.56 1.95
CA PRO A 251 15.28 25.03 1.39
C PRO A 251 14.21 23.91 1.50
N PHE A 252 13.03 24.27 2.03
CA PHE A 252 11.94 23.30 2.23
C PHE A 252 11.20 22.95 0.95
N LEU A 253 11.34 23.74 -0.09
CA LEU A 253 10.64 23.57 -1.36
C LEU A 253 11.55 23.99 -2.51
N ASP A 254 11.75 23.07 -3.43
CA ASP A 254 12.29 23.32 -4.76
C ASP A 254 11.17 23.16 -5.79
N ARG A 255 11.06 24.10 -6.72
CA ARG A 255 9.96 24.11 -7.71
C ARG A 255 10.15 23.04 -8.78
N GLU A 256 11.37 22.79 -9.20
CA GLU A 256 11.70 21.81 -10.22
C GLU A 256 11.45 20.41 -9.67
N LEU A 257 12.02 20.10 -8.51
CA LEU A 257 11.74 18.84 -7.81
C LEU A 257 10.26 18.68 -7.46
N GLY A 258 9.57 19.76 -7.12
CA GLY A 258 8.12 19.75 -6.89
C GLY A 258 7.33 19.40 -8.14
N ARG A 259 7.76 19.88 -9.30
CA ARG A 259 7.18 19.52 -10.60
C ARG A 259 7.43 18.05 -10.94
N ASP A 260 8.66 17.59 -10.81
CA ASP A 260 9.03 16.19 -11.06
C ASP A 260 8.26 15.24 -10.15
N LEU A 261 8.13 15.60 -8.86
CA LEU A 261 7.32 14.86 -7.90
C LEU A 261 5.83 14.87 -8.30
N ALA A 262 5.30 15.96 -8.82
CA ALA A 262 3.93 16.00 -9.32
C ALA A 262 3.77 15.16 -10.59
N GLU A 263 4.70 15.21 -11.52
CA GLU A 263 4.67 14.41 -12.75
C GLU A 263 4.76 12.91 -12.48
N THR A 264 5.57 12.50 -11.50
CA THR A 264 5.74 11.08 -11.13
C THR A 264 4.69 10.61 -10.12
N GLY A 265 4.26 11.47 -9.20
CA GLY A 265 3.33 11.14 -8.11
C GLY A 265 1.86 11.22 -8.52
N ALA A 266 1.46 12.22 -9.35
CA ALA A 266 0.05 12.40 -9.70
C ALA A 266 -0.57 11.19 -10.43
N PRO A 267 0.13 10.49 -11.36
CA PRO A 267 -0.41 9.26 -11.93
C PRO A 267 -0.63 8.17 -10.87
N LEU A 268 0.23 8.08 -9.86
CA LEU A 268 0.07 7.11 -8.77
C LEU A 268 -1.07 7.47 -7.82
N VAL A 269 -1.28 8.77 -7.57
CA VAL A 269 -2.49 9.27 -6.89
C VAL A 269 -3.72 8.87 -7.69
N GLY A 270 -3.72 9.15 -9.00
CA GLY A 270 -4.81 8.78 -9.92
C GLY A 270 -5.10 7.28 -9.90
N ALA A 271 -4.07 6.43 -9.94
CA ALA A 271 -4.23 4.97 -9.86
C ALA A 271 -4.88 4.52 -8.54
N ASN A 272 -4.47 5.12 -7.41
CA ASN A 272 -5.06 4.82 -6.10
C ASN A 272 -6.52 5.30 -6.01
N LEU A 273 -6.81 6.51 -6.49
CA LEU A 273 -8.18 7.05 -6.54
C LEU A 273 -9.08 6.22 -7.46
N ALA A 274 -8.59 5.81 -8.63
CA ALA A 274 -9.30 4.93 -9.54
C ALA A 274 -9.64 3.59 -8.87
N ARG A 275 -8.69 3.00 -8.16
CA ARG A 275 -8.91 1.75 -7.41
C ARG A 275 -9.97 1.91 -6.33
N THR A 276 -9.90 2.98 -5.56
CA THR A 276 -10.86 3.26 -4.48
C THR A 276 -12.24 3.57 -5.05
N GLY A 277 -12.32 4.41 -6.10
CA GLY A 277 -13.56 4.78 -6.75
C GLY A 277 -14.29 3.61 -7.41
N ALA A 278 -13.53 2.65 -7.98
CA ALA A 278 -14.13 1.46 -8.60
C ALA A 278 -14.86 0.53 -7.61
N GLN A 279 -14.63 0.68 -6.30
CA GLN A 279 -15.32 -0.14 -5.31
C GLN A 279 -16.83 0.11 -5.26
N PHE A 280 -17.26 1.35 -5.49
CA PHE A 280 -18.68 1.70 -5.46
C PHE A 280 -19.48 1.06 -6.61
N PRO A 281 -19.16 1.31 -7.89
CA PRO A 281 -19.89 0.67 -9.00
C PRO A 281 -19.75 -0.86 -8.97
N ARG A 282 -18.65 -1.38 -8.49
CA ARG A 282 -18.43 -2.81 -8.36
C ARG A 282 -19.37 -3.46 -7.34
N LEU A 283 -19.50 -2.89 -6.13
CA LEU A 283 -20.46 -3.38 -5.13
C LEU A 283 -21.90 -3.26 -5.61
N PHE A 284 -22.23 -2.18 -6.31
CA PHE A 284 -23.55 -2.01 -6.92
C PHE A 284 -23.84 -3.15 -7.91
N ILE A 285 -22.93 -3.41 -8.86
CA ILE A 285 -23.08 -4.47 -9.86
C ILE A 285 -23.20 -5.84 -9.18
N VAL A 286 -22.35 -6.16 -8.22
CA VAL A 286 -22.40 -7.42 -7.47
C VAL A 286 -23.71 -7.55 -6.70
N GLY A 287 -24.24 -6.43 -6.18
CA GLY A 287 -25.55 -6.36 -5.52
C GLY A 287 -26.70 -6.84 -6.38
N LEU A 288 -26.63 -6.67 -7.70
CA LEU A 288 -27.65 -7.12 -8.65
C LEU A 288 -27.81 -8.65 -8.72
N PHE A 289 -26.79 -9.40 -8.27
CA PHE A 289 -26.80 -10.87 -8.22
C PHE A 289 -27.39 -11.45 -6.93
N GLY A 290 -27.72 -10.59 -5.96
CA GLY A 290 -28.32 -10.99 -4.69
C GLY A 290 -27.33 -11.16 -3.53
N PRO A 291 -27.86 -11.24 -2.29
CA PRO A 291 -27.08 -11.15 -1.06
C PRO A 291 -26.06 -12.27 -0.87
N GLY A 292 -26.34 -13.48 -1.36
CA GLY A 292 -25.39 -14.59 -1.29
C GLY A 292 -24.11 -14.33 -2.10
N VAL A 293 -24.24 -13.77 -3.31
CA VAL A 293 -23.13 -13.41 -4.19
C VAL A 293 -22.34 -12.25 -3.58
N VAL A 294 -23.02 -11.25 -3.03
CA VAL A 294 -22.36 -10.13 -2.31
C VAL A 294 -21.50 -10.66 -1.18
N SER A 295 -22.04 -11.53 -0.34
CA SER A 295 -21.30 -12.15 0.77
C SER A 295 -20.06 -12.89 0.28
N ALA A 296 -20.22 -13.78 -0.73
CA ALA A 296 -19.11 -14.53 -1.31
C ALA A 296 -18.04 -13.64 -1.90
N TYR A 297 -18.45 -12.60 -2.63
CA TYR A 297 -17.54 -11.62 -3.21
C TYR A 297 -16.75 -10.84 -2.16
N VAL A 298 -17.41 -10.38 -1.10
CA VAL A 298 -16.74 -9.65 0.02
C VAL A 298 -15.71 -10.54 0.70
N VAL A 299 -16.02 -11.82 0.95
CA VAL A 299 -15.05 -12.78 1.51
C VAL A 299 -13.83 -12.92 0.59
N ALA A 300 -14.05 -13.10 -0.73
CA ALA A 300 -12.97 -13.19 -1.69
C ALA A 300 -12.06 -11.95 -1.70
N LEU A 301 -12.65 -10.75 -1.61
CA LEU A 301 -11.89 -9.50 -1.50
C LEU A 301 -11.06 -9.42 -0.20
N ARG A 302 -11.58 -9.91 0.92
CA ARG A 302 -10.84 -9.95 2.19
C ARG A 302 -9.64 -10.90 2.11
N VAL A 303 -9.83 -12.09 1.53
CA VAL A 303 -8.75 -13.04 1.29
C VAL A 303 -7.70 -12.41 0.37
N ARG A 304 -8.11 -11.81 -0.75
CA ARG A 304 -7.19 -11.16 -1.70
C ARG A 304 -6.41 -10.03 -1.06
N ALA A 305 -7.02 -9.19 -0.23
CA ALA A 305 -6.34 -8.09 0.46
C ALA A 305 -5.20 -8.58 1.37
N LEU A 306 -5.37 -9.72 2.05
CA LEU A 306 -4.31 -10.36 2.81
C LEU A 306 -3.16 -10.81 1.90
N LEU A 307 -3.50 -11.42 0.77
CA LEU A 307 -2.54 -11.96 -0.19
C LEU A 307 -1.80 -10.85 -0.97
N ASP A 308 -2.35 -9.64 -1.07
CA ASP A 308 -1.70 -8.50 -1.72
C ASP A 308 -0.52 -7.91 -0.89
N THR A 309 -0.40 -8.25 0.39
CA THR A 309 0.61 -7.66 1.28
C THR A 309 2.06 -7.91 0.84
N PRO A 310 2.47 -9.13 0.40
CA PRO A 310 3.82 -9.37 -0.13
C PRO A 310 4.13 -8.56 -1.39
N ASN A 311 3.13 -8.35 -2.26
CA ASN A 311 3.27 -7.56 -3.48
C ASN A 311 3.78 -6.14 -3.20
N TRP A 312 3.22 -5.50 -2.19
CA TRP A 312 3.64 -4.16 -1.79
C TRP A 312 5.10 -4.14 -1.29
N GLY A 313 5.53 -5.18 -0.58
CA GLY A 313 6.90 -5.33 -0.13
C GLY A 313 7.88 -5.47 -1.29
N LEU A 314 7.62 -6.42 -2.19
CA LEU A 314 8.45 -6.71 -3.34
C LEU A 314 8.51 -5.54 -4.33
N SER A 315 7.36 -4.89 -4.60
CA SER A 315 7.31 -3.70 -5.47
C SER A 315 8.12 -2.52 -4.91
N LEU A 316 8.13 -2.32 -3.58
CA LEU A 316 8.94 -1.28 -2.96
C LEU A 316 10.44 -1.60 -2.96
N ALA A 317 10.80 -2.86 -2.67
CA ALA A 317 12.19 -3.32 -2.77
C ALA A 317 12.71 -3.16 -4.21
N SER A 318 11.88 -3.53 -5.20
CA SER A 318 12.20 -3.29 -6.61
C SER A 318 12.40 -1.81 -6.91
N SER A 319 11.51 -0.93 -6.44
CA SER A 319 11.67 0.53 -6.65
C SER A 319 12.94 1.07 -6.01
N SER A 320 13.32 0.58 -4.84
CA SER A 320 14.55 1.00 -4.15
C SER A 320 15.81 0.54 -4.89
N LEU A 321 15.94 -0.79 -5.13
CA LEU A 321 17.13 -1.37 -5.74
C LEU A 321 17.37 -0.90 -7.18
N VAL A 322 16.29 -0.84 -7.98
CA VAL A 322 16.36 -0.34 -9.35
C VAL A 322 16.67 1.15 -9.37
N GLY A 323 16.06 1.93 -8.48
CA GLY A 323 16.30 3.36 -8.41
C GLY A 323 17.72 3.70 -8.01
N GLN A 324 18.31 2.96 -7.07
CA GLN A 324 19.72 3.12 -6.69
C GLN A 324 20.66 2.86 -7.89
N ALA A 325 20.47 1.74 -8.59
CA ALA A 325 21.29 1.42 -9.76
C ALA A 325 21.11 2.45 -10.91
N LEU A 326 19.89 2.99 -11.10
CA LEU A 326 19.64 4.07 -12.06
C LEU A 326 20.33 5.38 -11.65
N GLY A 327 20.35 5.69 -10.35
CA GLY A 327 21.02 6.85 -9.79
C GLY A 327 22.54 6.78 -9.96
N ASP A 328 23.11 5.58 -9.76
CA ASP A 328 24.53 5.26 -10.00
C ASP A 328 24.89 5.20 -11.50
N GLY A 329 23.95 5.46 -12.40
CA GLY A 329 24.17 5.42 -13.85
C GLY A 329 24.15 4.03 -14.47
N ASP A 330 24.10 2.95 -13.69
CA ASP A 330 24.19 1.56 -14.17
C ASP A 330 22.81 1.00 -14.57
N GLU A 331 22.40 1.28 -15.82
CA GLU A 331 21.15 0.75 -16.40
C GLU A 331 21.17 -0.78 -16.57
N ALA A 332 22.37 -1.39 -16.70
CA ALA A 332 22.50 -2.84 -16.81
C ALA A 332 22.20 -3.49 -15.45
N GLU A 333 22.82 -3.00 -14.39
CA GLU A 333 22.55 -3.44 -13.01
C GLU A 333 21.09 -3.21 -12.62
N ALA A 334 20.51 -2.05 -12.97
CA ALA A 334 19.11 -1.76 -12.77
C ALA A 334 18.18 -2.79 -13.43
N THR A 335 18.53 -3.24 -14.64
CA THR A 335 17.79 -4.28 -15.37
C THR A 335 17.89 -5.63 -14.66
N VAL A 336 19.09 -6.01 -14.19
CA VAL A 336 19.30 -7.26 -13.44
C VAL A 336 18.51 -7.26 -12.13
N TRP A 337 18.50 -6.15 -11.38
CA TRP A 337 17.66 -6.01 -10.18
C TRP A 337 16.17 -6.14 -10.50
N ALA A 338 15.71 -5.45 -11.54
CA ALA A 338 14.31 -5.49 -11.96
C ALA A 338 13.87 -6.92 -12.32
N GLU A 339 14.66 -7.65 -13.10
CA GLU A 339 14.36 -9.04 -13.45
C GLU A 339 14.45 -9.98 -12.24
N THR A 340 15.40 -9.78 -11.35
CA THR A 340 15.54 -10.57 -10.12
C THR A 340 14.31 -10.46 -9.25
N VAL A 341 13.84 -9.23 -8.99
CA VAL A 341 12.65 -9.03 -8.14
C VAL A 341 11.38 -9.48 -8.86
N LEU A 342 11.29 -9.30 -10.19
CA LEU A 342 10.16 -9.82 -10.96
C LEU A 342 10.07 -11.35 -10.86
N ARG A 343 11.16 -12.07 -11.10
CA ARG A 343 11.20 -13.54 -10.99
C ARG A 343 10.89 -14.02 -9.57
N LEU A 344 11.44 -13.35 -8.55
CA LEU A 344 11.14 -13.64 -7.15
C LEU A 344 9.65 -13.40 -6.84
N SER A 345 9.08 -12.27 -7.29
CA SER A 345 7.68 -11.93 -7.09
C SER A 345 6.75 -12.95 -7.74
N VAL A 346 7.00 -13.29 -9.00
CA VAL A 346 6.23 -14.31 -9.73
C VAL A 346 6.34 -15.66 -9.01
N GLY A 347 7.55 -16.08 -8.63
CA GLY A 347 7.77 -17.34 -7.90
C GLY A 347 7.02 -17.40 -6.59
N VAL A 348 7.07 -16.33 -5.77
CA VAL A 348 6.33 -16.23 -4.51
C VAL A 348 4.83 -16.36 -4.75
N TYR A 349 4.28 -15.65 -5.72
CA TYR A 349 2.85 -15.67 -5.96
C TYR A 349 2.35 -16.96 -6.61
N LEU A 350 3.16 -17.63 -7.41
CA LEU A 350 2.85 -18.98 -7.92
C LEU A 350 2.81 -19.99 -6.77
N VAL A 351 3.76 -19.92 -5.84
CA VAL A 351 3.77 -20.79 -4.65
C VAL A 351 2.55 -20.50 -3.76
N VAL A 352 2.25 -19.23 -3.49
CA VAL A 352 1.07 -18.82 -2.71
C VAL A 352 -0.22 -19.32 -3.36
N ALA A 353 -0.40 -19.10 -4.66
CA ALA A 353 -1.57 -19.56 -5.38
C ALA A 353 -1.68 -21.10 -5.36
N ALA A 354 -0.60 -21.82 -5.67
CA ALA A 354 -0.57 -23.30 -5.69
C ALA A 354 -0.85 -23.90 -4.30
N THR A 355 -0.37 -23.23 -3.23
CA THR A 355 -0.58 -23.71 -1.85
C THR A 355 -2.00 -23.42 -1.38
N LEU A 356 -2.58 -22.24 -1.65
CA LEU A 356 -3.86 -21.83 -1.09
C LEU A 356 -5.08 -22.31 -1.91
N LEU A 357 -4.91 -22.47 -3.20
CA LEU A 357 -6.00 -22.90 -4.08
C LEU A 357 -6.66 -24.23 -3.63
N PRO A 358 -5.93 -25.31 -3.27
CA PRO A 358 -6.53 -26.53 -2.76
C PRO A 358 -7.27 -26.37 -1.43
N PHE A 359 -6.90 -25.36 -0.62
CA PHE A 359 -7.51 -25.07 0.67
C PHE A 359 -8.66 -24.06 0.62
N SER A 360 -9.08 -23.63 -0.58
CA SER A 360 -10.12 -22.59 -0.74
C SER A 360 -11.42 -22.91 0.00
N ARG A 361 -11.84 -24.19 0.08
CA ARG A 361 -13.00 -24.61 0.87
C ARG A 361 -12.77 -24.48 2.38
N GLY A 362 -11.58 -24.80 2.86
CA GLY A 362 -11.18 -24.62 4.25
C GLY A 362 -11.16 -23.16 4.64
N ILE A 363 -10.61 -22.30 3.77
CA ILE A 363 -10.58 -20.85 3.94
C ILE A 363 -12.02 -20.31 3.96
N ALA A 364 -12.88 -20.72 3.03
CA ALA A 364 -14.29 -20.28 2.96
C ALA A 364 -15.03 -20.60 4.28
N ARG A 365 -14.81 -21.77 4.88
CA ARG A 365 -15.41 -22.19 6.16
C ARG A 365 -15.02 -21.30 7.35
N LEU A 366 -13.92 -20.58 7.29
CA LEU A 366 -13.53 -19.64 8.35
C LEU A 366 -14.43 -18.39 8.36
N PHE A 367 -15.13 -18.12 7.26
CA PHE A 367 -15.96 -16.92 7.09
C PHE A 367 -17.46 -17.22 7.07
N VAL A 368 -17.86 -18.42 6.60
CA VAL A 368 -19.26 -18.76 6.38
C VAL A 368 -19.53 -20.19 6.89
N SER A 369 -20.54 -20.31 7.76
CA SER A 369 -20.99 -21.59 8.31
C SER A 369 -22.21 -22.16 7.57
N ASP A 370 -22.93 -21.35 6.78
CA ASP A 370 -24.12 -21.76 6.03
C ASP A 370 -23.77 -22.71 4.89
N PRO A 371 -24.26 -23.98 4.92
CA PRO A 371 -23.98 -24.95 3.87
C PRO A 371 -24.51 -24.55 2.49
N ALA A 372 -25.57 -23.74 2.42
CA ALA A 372 -26.15 -23.31 1.18
C ALA A 372 -25.27 -22.30 0.41
N VAL A 373 -24.58 -21.41 1.16
CA VAL A 373 -23.73 -20.34 0.58
C VAL A 373 -22.27 -20.81 0.44
N LEU A 374 -21.84 -21.80 1.22
CA LEU A 374 -20.46 -22.27 1.26
C LEU A 374 -19.87 -22.67 -0.11
N PRO A 375 -20.58 -23.38 -1.01
CA PRO A 375 -20.04 -23.71 -2.33
C PRO A 375 -19.70 -22.47 -3.15
N LEU A 376 -20.58 -21.46 -3.15
CA LEU A 376 -20.40 -20.20 -3.84
C LEU A 376 -19.17 -19.44 -3.30
N VAL A 377 -19.08 -19.30 -1.98
CA VAL A 377 -17.92 -18.66 -1.32
C VAL A 377 -16.62 -19.39 -1.67
N THR A 378 -16.66 -20.74 -1.71
CA THR A 378 -15.49 -21.56 -2.08
C THR A 378 -14.98 -21.21 -3.47
N VAL A 379 -15.86 -21.08 -4.46
CA VAL A 379 -15.48 -20.73 -5.84
C VAL A 379 -14.89 -19.32 -5.89
N PHE A 380 -15.53 -18.33 -5.27
CA PHE A 380 -15.02 -16.96 -5.21
C PHE A 380 -13.64 -16.88 -4.54
N VAL A 381 -13.42 -17.61 -3.45
CA VAL A 381 -12.11 -17.70 -2.77
C VAL A 381 -11.08 -18.39 -3.66
N ALA A 382 -11.44 -19.46 -4.36
CA ALA A 382 -10.56 -20.15 -5.30
C ALA A 382 -10.12 -19.22 -6.46
N VAL A 383 -11.05 -18.47 -7.03
CA VAL A 383 -10.76 -17.46 -8.06
C VAL A 383 -9.87 -16.35 -7.52
N ALA A 384 -10.13 -15.87 -6.31
CA ALA A 384 -9.26 -14.91 -5.65
C ALA A 384 -7.83 -15.43 -5.48
N CYS A 385 -7.66 -16.67 -4.96
CA CYS A 385 -6.35 -17.32 -4.82
C CYS A 385 -5.64 -17.55 -6.17
N ALA A 386 -6.35 -17.88 -7.23
CA ALA A 386 -5.77 -18.02 -8.57
C ALA A 386 -5.34 -16.67 -9.16
N SER A 387 -6.17 -15.64 -8.99
CA SER A 387 -5.94 -14.30 -9.54
C SER A 387 -4.69 -13.60 -8.96
N VAL A 388 -4.25 -13.98 -7.75
CA VAL A 388 -3.05 -13.37 -7.15
C VAL A 388 -1.75 -13.73 -7.88
N ALA A 389 -1.73 -14.78 -8.70
CA ALA A 389 -0.56 -15.08 -9.54
C ALA A 389 -0.17 -13.88 -10.43
N PHE A 390 -1.16 -13.16 -10.98
CA PHE A 390 -0.93 -11.95 -11.77
C PHE A 390 -0.37 -10.79 -10.95
N ARG A 391 -0.62 -10.77 -9.62
CA ARG A 391 -0.02 -9.76 -8.73
C ARG A 391 1.50 -9.88 -8.64
N GLY A 392 2.04 -11.09 -8.78
CA GLY A 392 3.48 -11.28 -8.86
C GLY A 392 4.10 -10.55 -10.05
N VAL A 393 3.44 -10.62 -11.22
CA VAL A 393 3.88 -9.90 -12.42
C VAL A 393 3.69 -8.39 -12.27
N ASP A 394 2.51 -7.95 -11.84
CA ASP A 394 2.18 -6.53 -11.67
C ASP A 394 3.14 -5.83 -10.69
N GLY A 395 3.35 -6.40 -9.51
CA GLY A 395 4.24 -5.82 -8.49
C GLY A 395 5.72 -5.78 -8.91
N GLY A 396 6.19 -6.87 -9.52
CA GLY A 396 7.56 -6.96 -10.03
C GLY A 396 7.82 -5.98 -11.17
N SER A 397 6.84 -5.75 -12.05
CA SER A 397 6.96 -4.81 -13.18
C SER A 397 6.72 -3.34 -12.78
N THR A 398 5.83 -3.08 -11.85
CA THR A 398 5.51 -1.71 -11.38
C THR A 398 6.68 -1.08 -10.60
N GLY A 399 7.48 -1.89 -9.90
CA GLY A 399 8.64 -1.40 -9.15
C GLY A 399 9.62 -0.60 -10.00
N PRO A 400 10.16 -1.18 -11.09
CA PRO A 400 11.07 -0.48 -12.00
C PRO A 400 10.45 0.74 -12.68
N LEU A 401 9.16 0.65 -13.09
CA LEU A 401 8.45 1.79 -13.68
C LEU A 401 8.32 2.97 -12.69
N ARG A 402 8.12 2.67 -11.41
CA ARG A 402 8.08 3.70 -10.36
C ARG A 402 9.46 4.30 -10.09
N ALA A 403 10.51 3.45 -10.05
CA ALA A 403 11.88 3.87 -9.84
C ALA A 403 12.37 4.84 -10.92
N SER A 404 11.97 4.61 -12.17
CA SER A 404 12.34 5.40 -13.34
C SER A 404 11.48 6.64 -13.57
N GLY A 405 10.40 6.86 -12.79
CA GLY A 405 9.42 7.93 -13.02
C GLY A 405 8.36 7.60 -14.09
N ASP A 406 8.40 6.42 -14.71
CA ASP A 406 7.42 5.98 -15.75
C ASP A 406 6.09 5.52 -15.13
N THR A 407 5.49 6.37 -14.30
CA THR A 407 4.32 6.07 -13.46
C THR A 407 2.98 6.17 -14.19
N ARG A 408 2.96 6.74 -15.40
CA ARG A 408 1.74 6.87 -16.21
C ARG A 408 1.22 5.51 -16.68
N TRP A 409 2.11 4.56 -16.98
CA TRP A 409 1.73 3.22 -17.42
C TRP A 409 1.04 2.38 -16.33
N PRO A 410 1.53 2.31 -15.08
CA PRO A 410 0.78 1.73 -13.97
C PRO A 410 -0.60 2.36 -13.77
N PHE A 411 -0.74 3.67 -13.98
CA PHE A 411 -2.04 4.35 -13.91
C PHE A 411 -2.98 3.89 -15.03
N TYR A 412 -2.54 3.90 -16.29
CA TYR A 412 -3.35 3.42 -17.41
C TYR A 412 -3.71 1.95 -17.28
N ALA A 413 -2.76 1.12 -16.82
CA ALA A 413 -2.99 -0.28 -16.54
C ALA A 413 -4.12 -0.49 -15.54
N GLN A 414 -4.12 0.28 -14.45
CA GLN A 414 -5.13 0.22 -13.40
C GLN A 414 -6.51 0.70 -13.91
N LEU A 415 -6.55 1.80 -14.67
CA LEU A 415 -7.79 2.30 -15.28
C LEU A 415 -8.36 1.27 -16.25
N ALA A 416 -7.54 0.74 -17.16
CA ALA A 416 -7.98 -0.24 -18.14
C ALA A 416 -8.52 -1.49 -17.44
N GLY A 417 -7.73 -2.07 -16.50
CA GLY A 417 -8.11 -3.29 -15.79
C GLY A 417 -9.44 -3.16 -15.07
N MET A 418 -9.68 -2.05 -14.39
CA MET A 418 -10.90 -1.84 -13.62
C MET A 418 -12.09 -1.36 -14.47
N TYR A 419 -11.92 -0.24 -15.20
CA TYR A 419 -13.04 0.47 -15.79
C TYR A 419 -13.37 0.00 -17.22
N LEU A 420 -12.35 -0.40 -18.02
CA LEU A 420 -12.58 -0.89 -19.38
C LEU A 420 -12.91 -2.39 -19.43
N PHE A 421 -12.41 -3.17 -18.48
CA PHE A 421 -12.57 -4.62 -18.54
C PHE A 421 -13.36 -5.18 -17.34
N ALA A 422 -12.91 -5.00 -16.09
CA ALA A 422 -13.52 -5.72 -14.97
C ALA A 422 -14.96 -5.28 -14.66
N LEU A 423 -15.24 -3.97 -14.60
CA LEU A 423 -16.60 -3.47 -14.35
C LEU A 423 -17.58 -3.80 -15.49
N PRO A 424 -17.25 -3.56 -16.78
CA PRO A 424 -18.14 -3.97 -17.87
C PRO A 424 -18.38 -5.48 -17.91
N LEU A 425 -17.33 -6.29 -17.70
CA LEU A 425 -17.48 -7.75 -17.69
C LEU A 425 -18.38 -8.22 -16.54
N ALA A 426 -18.21 -7.65 -15.35
CA ALA A 426 -19.10 -7.93 -14.21
C ALA A 426 -20.57 -7.58 -14.52
N TYR A 427 -20.81 -6.41 -15.15
CA TYR A 427 -22.15 -5.98 -15.54
C TYR A 427 -22.75 -6.88 -16.64
N LEU A 428 -21.93 -7.29 -17.62
CA LEU A 428 -22.35 -8.24 -18.65
C LEU A 428 -22.85 -9.56 -18.06
N GLY A 429 -22.29 -10.01 -16.93
CA GLY A 429 -22.78 -11.17 -16.20
C GLY A 429 -24.23 -11.03 -15.73
N HIS A 430 -24.63 -9.82 -15.35
CA HIS A 430 -26.02 -9.57 -14.93
C HIS A 430 -27.00 -9.56 -16.11
N VAL A 431 -26.62 -9.00 -17.25
CA VAL A 431 -27.53 -8.82 -18.42
C VAL A 431 -27.45 -9.96 -19.44
N THR A 432 -26.59 -10.94 -19.24
CA THR A 432 -26.41 -12.10 -20.15
C THR A 432 -26.50 -13.42 -19.39
N ALA A 433 -26.56 -14.53 -20.14
CA ALA A 433 -26.53 -15.89 -19.59
C ALA A 433 -25.17 -16.29 -18.94
N LEU A 434 -24.15 -15.43 -18.97
CA LEU A 434 -22.85 -15.70 -18.34
C LEU A 434 -22.95 -15.75 -16.80
N GLY A 435 -23.89 -15.00 -16.20
CA GLY A 435 -24.15 -15.04 -14.78
C GLY A 435 -22.89 -14.79 -13.95
N GLU A 436 -22.70 -15.59 -12.90
CA GLU A 436 -21.57 -15.49 -11.98
C GLU A 436 -20.20 -15.76 -12.62
N LEU A 437 -20.15 -16.49 -13.76
CA LEU A 437 -18.90 -16.72 -14.49
C LEU A 437 -18.23 -15.41 -14.91
N ALA A 438 -19.03 -14.41 -15.30
CA ALA A 438 -18.50 -13.10 -15.63
C ALA A 438 -17.94 -12.36 -14.40
N LEU A 439 -18.52 -12.56 -13.20
CA LEU A 439 -17.96 -12.04 -11.95
C LEU A 439 -16.62 -12.70 -11.62
N TYR A 440 -16.51 -14.02 -11.79
CA TYR A 440 -15.24 -14.74 -11.61
C TYR A 440 -14.18 -14.24 -12.60
N ALA A 441 -14.55 -14.11 -13.87
CA ALA A 441 -13.66 -13.56 -14.89
C ALA A 441 -13.27 -12.12 -14.60
N SER A 442 -14.19 -11.27 -14.08
CA SER A 442 -13.89 -9.88 -13.71
C SER A 442 -12.84 -9.77 -12.60
N LEU A 443 -12.87 -10.66 -11.59
CA LEU A 443 -11.85 -10.73 -10.54
C LEU A 443 -10.45 -11.07 -11.08
N VAL A 444 -10.40 -11.95 -12.10
CA VAL A 444 -9.15 -12.33 -12.77
C VAL A 444 -8.64 -11.17 -13.63
N VAL A 445 -9.50 -10.62 -14.48
CA VAL A 445 -9.16 -9.55 -15.44
C VAL A 445 -8.69 -8.28 -14.73
N GLU A 446 -9.27 -7.95 -13.58
CA GLU A 446 -8.85 -6.83 -12.71
C GLU A 446 -7.36 -6.90 -12.32
N THR A 447 -6.78 -8.10 -12.26
CA THR A 447 -5.37 -8.32 -11.94
C THR A 447 -4.51 -8.63 -13.16
N ALA A 448 -5.07 -9.38 -14.11
CA ALA A 448 -4.35 -9.83 -15.29
C ALA A 448 -4.06 -8.68 -16.28
N VAL A 449 -5.01 -7.76 -16.48
CA VAL A 449 -4.83 -6.63 -17.41
C VAL A 449 -3.75 -5.68 -16.91
N PRO A 450 -3.75 -5.21 -15.65
CA PRO A 450 -2.62 -4.41 -15.12
C PRO A 450 -1.30 -5.14 -15.24
N ALA A 451 -1.25 -6.44 -14.89
CA ALA A 451 -0.04 -7.25 -15.02
C ALA A 451 0.49 -7.30 -16.46
N ALA A 452 -0.39 -7.52 -17.44
CA ALA A 452 -0.01 -7.56 -18.86
C ALA A 452 0.53 -6.21 -19.35
N VAL A 453 -0.15 -5.11 -19.02
CA VAL A 453 0.21 -3.75 -19.46
C VAL A 453 1.53 -3.31 -18.82
N THR A 454 1.69 -3.50 -17.50
CA THR A 454 2.93 -3.12 -16.80
C THR A 454 4.11 -3.99 -17.23
N TYR A 455 3.89 -5.29 -17.46
CA TYR A 455 4.92 -6.19 -17.97
C TYR A 455 5.34 -5.84 -19.40
N TYR A 456 4.38 -5.53 -20.29
CA TYR A 456 4.68 -5.06 -21.65
C TYR A 456 5.55 -3.80 -21.61
N ARG A 457 5.19 -2.81 -20.79
CA ARG A 457 5.99 -1.59 -20.64
C ARG A 457 7.37 -1.86 -20.07
N PHE A 458 7.46 -2.72 -19.06
CA PHE A 458 8.72 -3.16 -18.49
C PHE A 458 9.63 -3.81 -19.56
N ARG A 459 9.09 -4.76 -20.32
CA ARG A 459 9.85 -5.49 -21.37
C ARG A 459 10.28 -4.60 -22.53
N SER A 460 9.56 -3.52 -22.82
CA SER A 460 9.97 -2.54 -23.85
C SER A 460 11.29 -1.84 -23.54
N GLY A 461 11.75 -1.85 -22.30
CA GLY A 461 12.96 -1.18 -21.85
C GLY A 461 12.91 0.34 -21.84
N THR A 462 11.81 0.96 -22.29
CA THR A 462 11.67 2.42 -22.43
C THR A 462 11.73 3.14 -21.08
N TRP A 463 11.40 2.46 -19.97
CA TRP A 463 11.52 3.00 -18.62
C TRP A 463 12.95 3.47 -18.28
N ARG A 464 13.97 2.84 -18.84
CA ARG A 464 15.39 3.27 -18.69
C ARG A 464 15.62 4.65 -19.32
N VAL A 465 15.04 4.88 -20.50
CA VAL A 465 15.14 6.18 -21.16
C VAL A 465 14.40 7.26 -20.36
N VAL A 466 13.22 6.93 -19.83
CA VAL A 466 12.45 7.84 -18.97
C VAL A 466 13.25 8.22 -17.72
N SER A 467 13.99 7.28 -17.11
CA SER A 467 14.78 7.57 -15.90
C SER A 467 15.84 8.66 -16.10
N ARG A 468 16.38 8.77 -17.31
CA ARG A 468 17.39 9.79 -17.64
C ARG A 468 16.89 11.22 -17.44
N SER A 469 15.58 11.45 -17.57
CA SER A 469 14.95 12.76 -17.33
C SER A 469 14.79 13.13 -15.85
N TYR A 470 15.04 12.19 -14.95
CA TYR A 470 14.87 12.36 -13.50
C TYR A 470 16.17 12.07 -12.72
N ARG A 471 17.29 11.87 -13.44
CA ARG A 471 18.61 11.69 -12.82
C ARG A 471 19.02 12.95 -12.08
N PRO A 472 19.66 12.81 -10.91
CA PRO A 472 20.24 13.93 -10.20
C PRO A 472 21.39 14.54 -11.01
N ASP A 473 21.63 15.86 -10.85
CA ASP A 473 22.70 16.57 -11.56
C ASP A 473 24.09 15.98 -11.25
N ALA A 474 24.31 15.53 -10.03
CA ALA A 474 25.54 14.86 -9.61
C ALA A 474 25.90 13.62 -10.46
N ALA A 475 24.92 12.95 -11.05
CA ALA A 475 25.15 11.77 -11.93
C ALA A 475 25.39 12.14 -13.40
N LEU A 476 25.38 13.42 -13.74
CA LEU A 476 25.63 13.92 -15.10
C LEU A 476 27.08 14.44 -15.29
N ASP A 477 27.80 14.63 -14.19
CA ASP A 477 29.17 15.19 -14.17
C ASP A 477 30.29 14.11 -14.24
N ASP A 478 29.95 12.81 -14.21
CA ASP A 478 30.82 11.65 -14.41
C ASP A 478 30.63 11.05 -15.81
#